data_34301fc70d2eefc7cb39eb7e600ab174
#
_entry.id   34301fc70d2eefc7cb39eb7e600ab174
#
_cell.length_a   1.000
_cell.length_b   1.000
_cell.length_c   1.000
_cell.angle_alpha   90.00
_cell.angle_beta   90.00
_cell.angle_gamma   90.00
#
_symmetry.space_group_name_H-M   'P 1'
#
loop_
_entity.id
_entity.type
_entity.pdbx_description
1 polymer ?
#
loop_
_entity_poly.entity_id
_entity_poly.type
_entity_poly.pdbx_seq_one_letter_code
_entity_poly.pdbx_strand_id
1 'polypeptide(L)'
;MSILADFFVSTPEQAIQYASSIEAHAALKATLQPFETNGLTPLELGTLWAILAGTEYDAKKPALEDVRWGERNESWLFRIPEALVGLLAGMNQHTLDSISETWSETEELQCSPLDVQPVLTALRDLADRQTRTEGQSLHLWGSV
;
A
#
# COMPACT_ATOMS: atom_id res chain seq x y z
N MET A 1 3.81 -13.13 -14.87
CA MET A 1 4.53 -13.08 -13.58
C MET A 1 3.76 -12.19 -12.61
N SER A 2 3.49 -12.68 -11.41
CA SER A 2 2.78 -11.88 -10.42
C SER A 2 3.76 -10.95 -9.70
N ILE A 3 3.30 -9.73 -9.45
CA ILE A 3 4.03 -8.78 -8.61
C ILE A 3 3.52 -8.98 -7.18
N LEU A 4 4.42 -9.32 -6.26
CA LEU A 4 4.08 -9.44 -4.85
C LEU A 4 4.01 -8.06 -4.21
N ALA A 5 3.06 -7.87 -3.30
CA ALA A 5 2.89 -6.61 -2.58
C ALA A 5 2.54 -6.90 -1.12
N ASP A 6 3.39 -6.45 -0.22
CA ASP A 6 3.20 -6.58 1.22
C ASP A 6 3.03 -5.19 1.83
N PHE A 7 1.91 -4.98 2.53
CA PHE A 7 1.64 -3.74 3.25
C PHE A 7 1.80 -3.98 4.74
N PHE A 8 2.54 -3.11 5.42
CA PHE A 8 2.78 -3.25 6.86
C PHE A 8 3.06 -1.91 7.53
N VAL A 9 2.79 -1.84 8.82
CA VAL A 9 3.11 -0.68 9.67
C VAL A 9 4.33 -1.02 10.50
N SER A 10 5.36 -0.20 10.43
CA SER A 10 6.63 -0.45 11.12
C SER A 10 7.41 0.84 11.33
N THR A 11 8.47 0.75 12.14
CA THR A 11 9.49 1.80 12.19
C THR A 11 10.25 1.84 10.87
N PRO A 12 10.89 2.98 10.52
CA PRO A 12 11.71 3.05 9.31
C PRO A 12 12.82 1.98 9.27
N GLU A 13 13.44 1.69 10.41
CA GLU A 13 14.51 0.69 10.51
C GLU A 13 14.01 -0.71 10.21
N GLN A 14 12.85 -1.09 10.76
CA GLN A 14 12.22 -2.39 10.47
C GLN A 14 11.86 -2.52 8.99
N ALA A 15 11.37 -1.46 8.38
CA ALA A 15 11.02 -1.48 6.96
C ALA A 15 12.25 -1.75 6.09
N ILE A 16 13.36 -1.08 6.38
CA ILE A 16 14.62 -1.30 5.66
C ILE A 16 15.14 -2.72 5.87
N GLN A 17 15.06 -3.25 7.10
CA GLN A 17 15.45 -4.62 7.39
C GLN A 17 14.59 -5.62 6.63
N TYR A 18 13.28 -5.38 6.57
CA TYR A 18 12.32 -6.22 5.83
C TYR A 18 12.72 -6.36 4.37
N ALA A 19 13.23 -5.29 3.77
CA ALA A 19 13.63 -5.25 2.37
C ALA A 19 15.09 -5.69 2.14
N SER A 20 15.88 -5.93 3.20
CA SER A 20 17.33 -6.09 3.09
C SER A 20 17.78 -7.51 2.76
N SER A 21 17.13 -8.53 3.33
CA SER A 21 17.55 -9.92 3.14
C SER A 21 16.37 -10.86 3.30
N ILE A 22 16.51 -12.05 2.76
CA ILE A 22 15.48 -13.09 2.86
C ILE A 22 15.28 -13.49 4.32
N GLU A 23 16.36 -13.60 5.09
CA GLU A 23 16.27 -13.98 6.50
C GLU A 23 15.58 -12.92 7.35
N ALA A 24 15.93 -11.64 7.18
CA ALA A 24 15.29 -10.55 7.89
C ALA A 24 13.81 -10.40 7.48
N HIS A 25 13.52 -10.57 6.21
CA HIS A 25 12.15 -10.55 5.68
C HIS A 25 11.29 -11.63 6.37
N ALA A 26 11.77 -12.88 6.41
CA ALA A 26 11.04 -13.98 7.03
C ALA A 26 10.83 -13.75 8.53
N ALA A 27 11.85 -13.26 9.23
CA ALA A 27 11.76 -13.00 10.67
C ALA A 27 10.77 -11.88 10.99
N LEU A 28 10.84 -10.77 10.25
CA LEU A 28 9.96 -9.61 10.47
C LEU A 28 8.52 -9.87 10.03
N LYS A 29 8.31 -10.74 9.05
CA LYS A 29 6.97 -11.11 8.59
C LYS A 29 6.11 -11.66 9.72
N ALA A 30 6.68 -12.50 10.59
CA ALA A 30 5.97 -13.02 11.75
C ALA A 30 5.62 -11.92 12.76
N THR A 31 6.50 -10.93 12.93
CA THR A 31 6.30 -9.82 13.88
C THR A 31 5.34 -8.77 13.34
N LEU A 32 5.52 -8.36 12.08
CA LEU A 32 4.79 -7.25 11.48
C LEU A 32 3.41 -7.68 10.97
N GLN A 33 3.23 -8.95 10.64
CA GLN A 33 1.98 -9.49 10.10
C GLN A 33 1.47 -8.66 8.92
N PRO A 34 2.23 -8.60 7.82
CA PRO A 34 1.85 -7.77 6.69
C PRO A 34 0.58 -8.28 6.02
N PHE A 35 -0.15 -7.36 5.38
CA PHE A 35 -1.20 -7.75 4.45
C PHE A 35 -0.54 -8.06 3.11
N GLU A 36 -0.61 -9.31 2.68
CA GLU A 36 0.03 -9.79 1.46
C GLU A 36 -1.00 -9.86 0.33
N THR A 37 -0.64 -9.29 -0.82
CA THR A 37 -1.49 -9.32 -2.00
C THR A 37 -0.62 -9.32 -3.26
N ASN A 38 -1.25 -9.26 -4.43
CA ASN A 38 -0.57 -9.27 -5.73
C ASN A 38 -1.03 -8.09 -6.57
N GLY A 39 -0.16 -7.64 -7.47
CA GLY A 39 -0.52 -6.71 -8.54
C GLY A 39 -0.67 -5.26 -8.13
N LEU A 40 -0.31 -4.90 -6.90
CA LEU A 40 -0.39 -3.52 -6.45
C LEU A 40 1.00 -2.88 -6.44
N THR A 41 1.14 -1.81 -7.21
CA THR A 41 2.35 -1.01 -7.33
C THR A 41 2.00 0.44 -7.02
N PRO A 42 3.00 1.35 -7.01
CA PRO A 42 2.70 2.77 -6.87
C PRO A 42 1.70 3.33 -7.88
N LEU A 43 1.60 2.72 -9.06
CA LEU A 43 0.63 3.16 -10.08
C LEU A 43 -0.81 2.99 -9.58
N GLU A 44 -1.16 1.80 -9.12
CA GLU A 44 -2.52 1.51 -8.63
C GLU A 44 -2.84 2.31 -7.37
N LEU A 45 -1.85 2.50 -6.49
CA LEU A 45 -2.01 3.33 -5.29
C LEU A 45 -2.19 4.81 -5.66
N GLY A 46 -1.55 5.25 -6.74
CA GLY A 46 -1.73 6.61 -7.26
C GLY A 46 -3.14 6.86 -7.76
N THR A 47 -3.71 5.92 -8.50
CA THR A 47 -5.09 6.03 -8.94
C THR A 47 -6.08 5.99 -7.77
N LEU A 48 -5.81 5.15 -6.77
CA LEU A 48 -6.61 5.12 -5.55
C LEU A 48 -6.57 6.48 -4.83
N TRP A 49 -5.40 7.05 -4.69
CA TRP A 49 -5.25 8.35 -4.04
C TRP A 49 -6.04 9.44 -4.77
N ALA A 50 -5.95 9.48 -6.09
CA ALA A 50 -6.69 10.44 -6.90
C ALA A 50 -8.21 10.31 -6.68
N ILE A 51 -8.72 9.09 -6.62
CA ILE A 51 -10.14 8.82 -6.36
C ILE A 51 -10.53 9.32 -4.96
N LEU A 52 -9.74 8.99 -3.94
CA LEU A 52 -10.01 9.39 -2.56
C LEU A 52 -9.95 10.90 -2.38
N ALA A 53 -9.05 11.57 -3.08
CA ALA A 53 -8.88 13.02 -2.99
C ALA A 53 -9.84 13.79 -3.90
N GLY A 54 -10.58 13.09 -4.79
CA GLY A 54 -11.47 13.73 -5.74
C GLY A 54 -10.74 14.52 -6.83
N THR A 55 -9.54 14.08 -7.19
CA THR A 55 -8.70 14.72 -8.20
C THR A 55 -8.44 13.79 -9.38
N GLU A 56 -7.88 14.35 -10.46
CA GLU A 56 -7.43 13.52 -11.59
C GLU A 56 -6.09 12.89 -11.26
N TYR A 57 -5.90 11.67 -11.76
CA TYR A 57 -4.63 10.97 -11.62
C TYR A 57 -3.54 11.68 -12.43
N ASP A 58 -2.39 11.95 -11.81
CA ASP A 58 -1.23 12.55 -12.45
C ASP A 58 -0.03 11.62 -12.34
N ALA A 59 0.30 10.96 -13.45
CA ALA A 59 1.42 10.02 -13.50
C ALA A 59 2.78 10.67 -13.27
N LYS A 60 2.87 11.99 -13.36
CA LYS A 60 4.12 12.74 -13.14
C LYS A 60 4.40 12.97 -11.66
N LYS A 61 3.38 12.84 -10.81
CA LYS A 61 3.55 13.00 -9.36
C LYS A 61 3.75 11.63 -8.73
N PRO A 62 4.85 11.41 -8.02
CA PRO A 62 5.03 10.15 -7.31
C PRO A 62 3.97 10.02 -6.21
N ALA A 63 3.24 8.92 -6.24
CA ALA A 63 2.19 8.65 -5.26
C ALA A 63 2.79 8.23 -3.93
N LEU A 64 3.91 7.53 -3.97
CA LEU A 64 4.55 6.97 -2.77
C LEU A 64 5.98 7.49 -2.65
N GLU A 65 6.49 7.50 -1.42
CA GLU A 65 7.84 7.94 -1.15
C GLU A 65 8.84 6.79 -1.32
N ASP A 66 9.83 6.95 -2.20
CA ASP A 66 10.89 5.98 -2.40
C ASP A 66 11.71 5.83 -1.12
N VAL A 67 11.87 4.61 -0.62
CA VAL A 67 12.75 4.31 0.49
C VAL A 67 13.95 3.50 0.01
N ARG A 68 13.72 2.44 -0.77
CA ARG A 68 14.79 1.57 -1.22
C ARG A 68 14.38 0.81 -2.48
N TRP A 69 15.35 0.64 -3.39
CA TRP A 69 15.23 -0.26 -4.53
C TRP A 69 16.24 -1.39 -4.37
N GLY A 70 15.82 -2.61 -4.64
CA GLY A 70 16.70 -3.77 -4.65
C GLY A 70 17.56 -3.83 -5.91
N GLU A 71 18.45 -4.81 -5.96
CA GLU A 71 19.29 -5.03 -7.13
C GLU A 71 18.42 -5.28 -8.37
N ARG A 72 18.84 -4.74 -9.52
CA ARG A 72 18.14 -4.87 -10.80
C ARG A 72 16.70 -4.37 -10.78
N ASN A 73 16.33 -3.59 -9.77
CA ASN A 73 14.95 -3.10 -9.60
C ASN A 73 13.90 -4.23 -9.55
N GLU A 74 14.29 -5.38 -9.03
CA GLU A 74 13.39 -6.53 -8.87
C GLU A 74 12.55 -6.47 -7.60
N SER A 75 12.94 -5.61 -6.67
CA SER A 75 12.18 -5.34 -5.45
C SER A 75 12.24 -3.86 -5.10
N TRP A 76 11.27 -3.41 -4.32
CA TRP A 76 11.18 -2.00 -3.93
C TRP A 76 10.51 -1.88 -2.57
N LEU A 77 10.82 -0.77 -1.90
CA LEU A 77 10.20 -0.38 -0.64
C LEU A 77 9.78 1.07 -0.74
N PHE A 78 8.51 1.33 -0.47
CA PHE A 78 7.94 2.68 -0.45
C PHE A 78 7.29 2.95 0.89
N ARG A 79 7.26 4.23 1.27
CA ARG A 79 6.44 4.71 2.39
C ARG A 79 5.17 5.33 1.82
N ILE A 80 4.03 5.00 2.43
CA ILE A 80 2.76 5.60 2.06
C ILE A 80 2.70 7.01 2.68
N PRO A 81 2.47 8.07 1.89
CA PRO A 81 2.41 9.43 2.42
C PRO A 81 1.30 9.61 3.45
N GLU A 82 1.54 10.45 4.44
CA GLU A 82 0.57 10.70 5.51
C GLU A 82 -0.77 11.21 4.99
N ALA A 83 -0.75 11.99 3.91
CA ALA A 83 -1.99 12.48 3.29
C ALA A 83 -2.86 11.32 2.80
N LEU A 84 -2.26 10.31 2.18
CA LEU A 84 -3.00 9.12 1.73
C LEU A 84 -3.45 8.28 2.93
N VAL A 85 -2.58 8.10 3.93
CA VAL A 85 -2.93 7.38 5.15
C VAL A 85 -4.16 8.00 5.82
N GLY A 86 -4.21 9.34 5.93
CA GLY A 86 -5.35 10.04 6.50
C GLY A 86 -6.65 9.79 5.75
N LEU A 87 -6.59 9.78 4.43
CA LEU A 87 -7.76 9.51 3.59
C LEU A 87 -8.23 8.05 3.75
N LEU A 88 -7.28 7.10 3.80
CA LEU A 88 -7.62 5.69 4.01
C LEU A 88 -8.25 5.46 5.39
N ALA A 89 -7.64 6.00 6.44
CA ALA A 89 -8.12 5.83 7.80
C ALA A 89 -9.50 6.47 8.01
N GLY A 90 -9.81 7.53 7.25
CA GLY A 90 -11.08 8.25 7.35
C GLY A 90 -12.26 7.61 6.63
N MET A 91 -12.06 6.52 5.89
CA MET A 91 -13.16 5.88 5.17
C MET A 91 -14.13 5.18 6.12
N ASN A 92 -15.43 5.51 6.01
CA ASN A 92 -16.47 4.67 6.59
C ASN A 92 -16.83 3.55 5.61
N GLN A 93 -17.71 2.64 6.01
CA GLN A 93 -18.04 1.48 5.17
C GLN A 93 -18.71 1.90 3.85
N HIS A 94 -19.57 2.91 3.90
CA HIS A 94 -20.23 3.42 2.68
C HIS A 94 -19.21 4.00 1.69
N THR A 95 -18.26 4.79 2.19
CA THR A 95 -17.18 5.35 1.36
C THR A 95 -16.32 4.23 0.80
N LEU A 96 -15.96 3.24 1.62
CA LEU A 96 -15.15 2.11 1.19
C LEU A 96 -15.83 1.35 0.04
N ASP A 97 -17.12 1.09 0.15
CA ASP A 97 -17.87 0.40 -0.90
C ASP A 97 -17.89 1.19 -2.20
N SER A 98 -18.11 2.51 -2.11
CA SER A 98 -18.13 3.40 -3.27
C SER A 98 -16.75 3.48 -3.93
N ILE A 99 -15.69 3.60 -3.15
CA ILE A 99 -14.31 3.64 -3.66
C ILE A 99 -13.94 2.32 -4.30
N SER A 100 -14.38 1.19 -3.73
CA SER A 100 -14.15 -0.13 -4.31
C SER A 100 -14.70 -0.24 -5.71
N GLU A 101 -15.93 0.25 -5.94
CA GLU A 101 -16.54 0.25 -7.27
C GLU A 101 -15.72 1.09 -8.25
N THR A 102 -15.39 2.31 -7.88
CA THR A 102 -14.66 3.23 -8.75
C THR A 102 -13.26 2.71 -9.07
N TRP A 103 -12.52 2.28 -8.05
CA TRP A 103 -11.14 1.81 -8.21
C TRP A 103 -11.08 0.53 -9.05
N SER A 104 -12.01 -0.39 -8.86
CA SER A 104 -12.06 -1.65 -9.60
C SER A 104 -12.27 -1.45 -11.11
N GLU A 105 -12.89 -0.34 -11.49
CA GLU A 105 -13.20 0.00 -12.89
C GLU A 105 -12.06 0.72 -13.59
N THR A 106 -11.00 1.12 -12.88
CA THR A 106 -9.86 1.80 -13.49
C THR A 106 -9.11 0.88 -14.45
N GLU A 107 -8.44 1.47 -15.44
CA GLU A 107 -7.65 0.71 -16.42
C GLU A 107 -6.56 -0.13 -15.75
N GLU A 108 -6.03 0.36 -14.64
CA GLU A 108 -4.96 -0.30 -13.88
C GLU A 108 -5.42 -1.57 -13.20
N LEU A 109 -6.69 -1.67 -12.81
CA LEU A 109 -7.22 -2.82 -12.08
C LEU A 109 -8.14 -3.71 -12.92
N GLN A 110 -9.18 -3.14 -13.51
CA GLN A 110 -10.17 -3.86 -14.34
C GLN A 110 -10.59 -5.20 -13.73
N CYS A 111 -11.13 -5.14 -12.51
CA CYS A 111 -11.55 -6.33 -11.78
C CYS A 111 -12.92 -6.10 -11.12
N SER A 112 -13.41 -7.10 -10.40
CA SER A 112 -14.66 -6.97 -9.65
C SER A 112 -14.44 -6.12 -8.40
N PRO A 113 -15.44 -5.29 -7.99
CA PRO A 113 -15.38 -4.59 -6.69
C PRO A 113 -15.14 -5.55 -5.51
N LEU A 114 -15.64 -6.78 -5.60
CA LEU A 114 -15.44 -7.78 -4.56
C LEU A 114 -13.98 -8.21 -4.40
N ASP A 115 -13.17 -8.05 -5.44
CA ASP A 115 -11.75 -8.37 -5.38
C ASP A 115 -10.94 -7.29 -4.66
N VAL A 116 -11.39 -6.02 -4.71
CA VAL A 116 -10.66 -4.90 -4.09
C VAL A 116 -11.17 -4.54 -2.70
N GLN A 117 -12.38 -4.92 -2.33
CA GLN A 117 -12.92 -4.62 -0.99
C GLN A 117 -12.03 -5.13 0.15
N PRO A 118 -11.54 -6.39 0.10
CA PRO A 118 -10.62 -6.88 1.16
C PRO A 118 -9.32 -6.08 1.21
N VAL A 119 -8.82 -5.65 0.07
CA VAL A 119 -7.61 -4.82 -0.02
C VAL A 119 -7.85 -3.47 0.65
N LEU A 120 -8.93 -2.79 0.29
CA LEU A 120 -9.26 -1.49 0.88
C LEU A 120 -9.53 -1.60 2.37
N THR A 121 -10.20 -2.65 2.82
CA THR A 121 -10.43 -2.90 4.24
C THR A 121 -9.11 -3.05 4.99
N ALA A 122 -8.18 -3.84 4.44
CA ALA A 122 -6.87 -4.03 5.04
C ALA A 122 -6.06 -2.72 5.06
N LEU A 123 -6.08 -1.95 3.97
CA LEU A 123 -5.39 -0.67 3.91
C LEU A 123 -5.97 0.33 4.91
N ARG A 124 -7.29 0.39 5.05
CA ARG A 124 -7.94 1.22 6.06
C ARG A 124 -7.51 0.84 7.47
N ASP A 125 -7.50 -0.45 7.78
CA ASP A 125 -7.13 -0.93 9.10
C ASP A 125 -5.65 -0.65 9.41
N LEU A 126 -4.76 -0.83 8.44
CA LEU A 126 -3.35 -0.50 8.58
C LEU A 126 -3.14 1.02 8.73
N ALA A 127 -3.86 1.82 7.96
CA ALA A 127 -3.81 3.27 8.06
C ALA A 127 -4.27 3.75 9.43
N ASP A 128 -5.36 3.20 9.93
CA ASP A 128 -5.87 3.49 11.27
C ASP A 128 -4.84 3.11 12.35
N ARG A 129 -4.19 1.97 12.20
CA ARG A 129 -3.14 1.55 13.14
C ARG A 129 -1.96 2.51 13.12
N GLN A 130 -1.54 3.00 11.93
CA GLN A 130 -0.48 4.01 11.86
C GLN A 130 -0.85 5.27 12.64
N THR A 131 -2.09 5.75 12.51
CA THR A 131 -2.51 6.98 13.20
C THR A 131 -2.46 6.83 14.71
N ARG A 132 -2.50 5.61 15.22
CA ARG A 132 -2.48 5.31 16.66
C ARG A 132 -1.13 4.82 17.17
N THR A 133 -0.12 4.71 16.30
CA THR A 133 1.18 4.17 16.67
C THR A 133 2.27 5.18 16.32
N GLU A 134 2.77 5.88 17.34
CA GLU A 134 3.80 6.89 17.17
C GLU A 134 5.11 6.26 16.67
N GLY A 135 5.77 6.95 15.75
CA GLY A 135 7.08 6.52 15.22
C GLY A 135 7.02 5.41 14.18
N GLN A 136 5.81 5.00 13.77
CA GLN A 136 5.65 3.97 12.74
C GLN A 136 4.91 4.53 11.54
N SER A 137 5.14 3.93 10.37
CA SER A 137 4.53 4.34 9.12
C SER A 137 4.07 3.12 8.33
N LEU A 138 3.07 3.33 7.48
CA LEU A 138 2.59 2.32 6.55
C LEU A 138 3.54 2.25 5.36
N HIS A 139 3.98 1.05 5.03
CA HIS A 139 4.93 0.79 3.95
C HIS A 139 4.35 -0.19 2.94
N LEU A 140 4.85 -0.10 1.72
CA LEU A 140 4.62 -1.09 0.66
C LEU A 140 5.97 -1.66 0.24
N TRP A 141 6.15 -2.96 0.43
CA TRP A 141 7.24 -3.72 -0.16
C TRP A 141 6.70 -4.50 -1.35
N GLY A 142 7.44 -4.48 -2.45
CA GLY A 142 7.05 -5.22 -3.64
C GLY A 142 8.21 -5.96 -4.26
N SER A 143 7.88 -7.01 -4.99
CA SER A 143 8.86 -7.83 -5.70
C SER A 143 8.25 -8.47 -6.93
N VAL A 144 9.05 -8.56 -7.99
CA VAL A 144 8.70 -9.33 -9.18
C VAL A 144 8.91 -10.80 -8.93
#